data_9fe4873aa3303b4a618db86d7d3626cb
#
_entry.id   9fe4873aa3303b4a618db86d7d3626cb
#
_cell.length_a   1.000
_cell.length_b   1.000
_cell.length_c   1.000
_cell.angle_alpha   90.00
_cell.angle_beta   90.00
_cell.angle_gamma   90.00
#
_symmetry.space_group_name_H-M   'P 1'
#
loop_
_entity.id
_entity.type
_entity.pdbx_description
1 polymer ?
#
loop_
_entity_poly.entity_id
_entity_poly.type
_entity_poly.pdbx_seq_one_letter_code
_entity_poly.pdbx_strand_id
1 'polypeptide(L)'
;MKNIIKSLFSNDRKESDHSLTNTLDTISDVQISVPQDSSTHQLSVGYCQSVGKLRDHNEDALLALSTVLTTGEELSNFGLFIIADGMGGHQHGEIASEVAIRTLAGYVTRKVLTPILSPKSTQPQDSLQEIMREGMHEAHRVILHQAPG
;
A
#
# COMPACT_ATOMS: atom_id res chain seq x y z
N MET A 1 2.17 19.62 1.22
CA MET A 1 1.00 18.93 0.65
C MET A 1 0.71 19.17 -0.84
N LYS A 2 1.32 20.11 -1.54
CA LYS A 2 0.99 20.40 -2.96
C LYS A 2 1.78 19.62 -4.02
N ASN A 3 2.80 18.85 -3.67
CA ASN A 3 3.71 18.23 -4.66
C ASN A 3 3.54 16.72 -4.87
N ILE A 4 2.76 16.02 -4.06
CA ILE A 4 2.61 14.56 -4.14
C ILE A 4 1.63 14.13 -5.24
N ILE A 5 0.66 14.99 -5.57
CA ILE A 5 -0.42 14.64 -6.52
C ILE A 5 -0.04 14.89 -7.99
N LYS A 6 0.98 15.72 -8.25
CA LYS A 6 1.36 16.08 -9.64
C LYS A 6 2.14 14.99 -10.40
N SER A 7 2.76 14.02 -9.71
CA SER A 7 3.51 12.96 -10.39
C SER A 7 2.67 11.80 -10.89
N LEU A 8 1.41 11.74 -10.50
CA LEU A 8 0.50 10.65 -10.86
C LEU A 8 -0.11 10.77 -12.26
N PHE A 9 0.03 11.93 -12.95
CA PHE A 9 -0.68 12.19 -14.20
C PHE A 9 0.14 12.82 -15.33
N SER A 10 1.46 12.86 -15.29
CA SER A 10 2.26 13.35 -16.42
C SER A 10 2.84 12.19 -17.23
N ASN A 11 2.21 11.97 -18.37
CA ASN A 11 2.67 11.11 -19.44
C ASN A 11 3.53 11.98 -20.38
N ASP A 12 4.84 12.01 -20.17
CA ASP A 12 5.77 12.63 -21.12
C ASP A 12 6.70 11.58 -21.73
N ARG A 13 6.36 11.21 -22.97
CA ARG A 13 7.27 10.51 -23.88
C ARG A 13 8.37 11.46 -24.28
N LYS A 14 9.61 11.11 -24.02
CA LYS A 14 10.76 11.57 -24.82
C LYS A 14 11.55 10.35 -25.28
N GLU A 15 11.54 10.18 -26.59
CA GLU A 15 12.48 9.38 -27.33
C GLU A 15 13.91 9.89 -27.12
N SER A 16 14.82 8.99 -26.85
CA SER A 16 16.22 9.13 -27.24
C SER A 16 16.82 7.74 -27.47
N ASP A 17 17.06 7.52 -28.74
CA ASP A 17 17.83 6.51 -29.42
C ASP A 17 19.22 6.33 -28.78
N HIS A 18 19.62 5.10 -28.44
CA HIS A 18 20.95 4.53 -28.72
C HIS A 18 21.01 3.04 -28.47
N SER A 19 21.35 2.35 -29.53
CA SER A 19 21.74 0.96 -29.72
C SER A 19 22.50 0.32 -28.55
N LEU A 20 21.98 -0.79 -28.02
CA LEU A 20 22.74 -1.95 -27.58
C LEU A 20 21.98 -3.21 -28.02
N THR A 21 22.42 -3.73 -29.15
CA THR A 21 22.04 -5.01 -29.70
C THR A 21 22.67 -6.15 -28.88
N ASN A 22 21.89 -7.24 -28.79
CA ASN A 22 22.27 -8.62 -28.49
C ASN A 22 22.45 -9.02 -27.03
N THR A 23 21.38 -9.54 -26.45
CA THR A 23 21.25 -10.91 -25.88
C THR A 23 19.90 -11.09 -25.15
N LEU A 24 18.79 -11.04 -25.85
CA LEU A 24 17.46 -11.40 -25.29
C LEU A 24 16.58 -12.12 -26.33
N ASP A 25 17.18 -13.03 -27.05
CA ASP A 25 16.41 -13.98 -27.91
C ASP A 25 16.22 -15.28 -27.13
N THR A 26 15.32 -15.33 -26.16
CA THR A 26 14.71 -16.60 -25.69
C THR A 26 13.52 -16.41 -24.71
N ILE A 27 12.79 -15.30 -24.75
CA ILE A 27 11.52 -15.19 -23.99
C ILE A 27 10.41 -14.65 -24.92
N SER A 28 10.31 -15.21 -26.10
CA SER A 28 9.34 -14.74 -27.12
C SER A 28 8.00 -15.47 -27.13
N ASP A 29 7.69 -16.39 -26.23
CA ASP A 29 6.44 -17.15 -26.27
C ASP A 29 5.65 -17.24 -24.97
N VAL A 30 5.79 -16.28 -24.05
CA VAL A 30 4.76 -16.10 -23.03
C VAL A 30 3.68 -15.20 -23.61
N GLN A 31 2.76 -15.80 -24.37
CA GLN A 31 1.50 -15.14 -24.70
C GLN A 31 0.69 -15.00 -23.40
N ILE A 32 0.76 -13.83 -22.79
CA ILE A 32 -0.21 -13.44 -21.77
C ILE A 32 -1.51 -13.19 -22.53
N SER A 33 -2.34 -14.22 -22.66
CA SER A 33 -3.71 -14.06 -23.11
C SER A 33 -4.46 -13.30 -22.00
N VAL A 34 -4.63 -12.00 -22.19
CA VAL A 34 -5.57 -11.22 -21.38
C VAL A 34 -6.96 -11.69 -21.79
N PRO A 35 -7.77 -12.27 -20.89
CA PRO A 35 -9.14 -12.64 -21.22
C PRO A 35 -9.89 -11.36 -21.62
N GLN A 36 -10.30 -11.28 -22.87
CA GLN A 36 -11.26 -10.26 -23.32
C GLN A 36 -12.62 -10.71 -22.80
N ASP A 37 -13.17 -9.97 -21.87
CA ASP A 37 -14.54 -10.04 -21.38
C ASP A 37 -14.75 -10.73 -20.01
N SER A 38 -14.16 -10.15 -19.03
CA SER A 38 -14.78 -9.98 -17.71
C SER A 38 -14.19 -8.70 -17.13
N SER A 39 -15.02 -7.80 -16.64
CA SER A 39 -14.59 -6.57 -15.96
C SER A 39 -13.89 -6.88 -14.64
N THR A 40 -12.77 -7.57 -14.73
CA THR A 40 -11.87 -7.80 -13.61
C THR A 40 -11.20 -6.49 -13.31
N HIS A 41 -11.75 -5.75 -12.37
CA HIS A 41 -11.13 -4.52 -11.86
C HIS A 41 -9.81 -4.90 -11.19
N GLN A 42 -8.72 -4.82 -11.95
CA GLN A 42 -7.38 -5.03 -11.40
C GLN A 42 -6.94 -3.76 -10.68
N LEU A 43 -6.61 -3.88 -9.40
CA LEU A 43 -6.05 -2.80 -8.63
C LEU A 43 -4.57 -2.64 -8.95
N SER A 44 -4.20 -1.50 -9.57
CA SER A 44 -2.81 -1.13 -9.82
C SER A 44 -2.40 0.01 -8.90
N VAL A 45 -1.28 -0.15 -8.20
CA VAL A 45 -0.84 0.77 -7.15
C VAL A 45 0.60 1.20 -7.39
N GLY A 46 0.83 2.52 -7.38
CA GLY A 46 2.15 3.12 -7.32
C GLY A 46 2.34 3.87 -6.01
N TYR A 47 3.53 3.83 -5.45
CA TYR A 47 3.89 4.57 -4.23
C TYR A 47 5.21 5.30 -4.41
N CYS A 48 5.33 6.45 -3.76
CA CYS A 48 6.56 7.24 -3.73
C CYS A 48 6.59 8.08 -2.45
N GLN A 49 7.77 8.23 -1.87
CA GLN A 49 8.04 9.13 -0.75
C GLN A 49 9.19 10.07 -1.09
N SER A 50 9.16 11.28 -0.51
CA SER A 50 10.24 12.26 -0.66
C SER A 50 10.37 13.08 0.62
N VAL A 51 11.58 13.27 1.08
CA VAL A 51 11.90 14.15 2.21
C VAL A 51 11.59 15.63 1.90
N GLY A 52 11.50 15.98 0.61
CA GLY A 52 11.37 17.36 0.18
C GLY A 52 12.73 18.08 0.16
N LYS A 53 12.71 19.43 0.17
CA LYS A 53 13.92 20.24 0.01
C LYS A 53 14.39 20.94 1.29
N LEU A 54 13.60 20.91 2.33
CA LEU A 54 13.82 21.72 3.53
C LEU A 54 14.10 20.91 4.80
N ARG A 55 13.77 19.62 4.81
CA ARG A 55 13.95 18.73 5.97
C ARG A 55 15.06 17.72 5.70
N ASP A 56 15.71 17.26 6.75
CA ASP A 56 16.78 16.26 6.68
C ASP A 56 16.25 14.84 6.65
N HIS A 57 15.04 14.62 7.15
CA HIS A 57 14.38 13.31 7.23
C HIS A 57 12.88 13.43 6.96
N ASN A 58 12.26 12.32 6.63
CA ASN A 58 10.83 12.21 6.41
C ASN A 58 10.16 11.68 7.67
N GLU A 59 9.25 12.45 8.24
CA GLU A 59 8.46 12.06 9.41
C GLU A 59 7.18 11.30 9.02
N ASP A 60 6.86 11.28 7.71
CA ASP A 60 5.70 10.57 7.22
C ASP A 60 6.05 9.09 7.00
N ALA A 61 5.08 8.22 7.25
CA ALA A 61 5.16 6.81 6.92
C ALA A 61 4.06 6.42 5.91
N LEU A 62 4.36 5.44 5.05
CA LEU A 62 3.45 4.93 4.04
C LEU A 62 3.46 3.40 4.03
N LEU A 63 2.28 2.80 3.96
CA LEU A 63 2.11 1.37 3.71
C LEU A 63 1.18 1.19 2.50
N ALA A 64 1.61 0.36 1.57
CA ALA A 64 0.80 -0.12 0.46
C ALA A 64 0.83 -1.66 0.45
N LEU A 65 -0.30 -2.27 0.71
CA LEU A 65 -0.51 -3.71 0.65
C LEU A 65 -1.60 -3.98 -0.38
N SER A 66 -1.28 -4.74 -1.41
CA SER A 66 -2.23 -5.18 -2.43
C SER A 66 -2.07 -6.67 -2.65
N THR A 67 -3.17 -7.39 -2.66
CA THR A 67 -3.19 -8.82 -2.94
C THR A 67 -4.33 -9.17 -3.89
N VAL A 68 -4.14 -10.23 -4.65
CA VAL A 68 -5.14 -10.83 -5.53
C VAL A 68 -5.27 -12.29 -5.15
N LEU A 69 -6.49 -12.73 -4.93
CA LEU A 69 -6.82 -14.15 -4.74
C LEU A 69 -7.72 -14.59 -5.89
N THR A 70 -7.27 -15.61 -6.62
CA THR A 70 -8.05 -16.23 -7.69
C THR A 70 -8.41 -17.65 -7.28
N THR A 71 -9.70 -17.95 -7.25
CA THR A 71 -10.23 -19.27 -6.91
C THR A 71 -11.28 -19.67 -7.96
N GLY A 72 -10.91 -20.64 -8.84
CA GLY A 72 -11.76 -20.97 -9.98
C GLY A 72 -11.89 -19.78 -10.93
N GLU A 73 -13.12 -19.31 -11.15
CA GLU A 73 -13.43 -18.16 -11.99
C GLU A 73 -13.57 -16.84 -11.18
N GLU A 74 -13.48 -16.92 -9.85
CA GLU A 74 -13.62 -15.75 -8.99
C GLU A 74 -12.29 -15.06 -8.76
N LEU A 75 -12.30 -13.73 -8.86
CA LEU A 75 -11.19 -12.85 -8.56
C LEU A 75 -11.55 -11.96 -7.39
N SER A 76 -10.80 -12.05 -6.31
CA SER A 76 -10.96 -11.18 -5.15
C SER A 76 -9.73 -10.29 -5.00
N ASN A 77 -9.94 -8.98 -4.94
CA ASN A 77 -8.90 -8.00 -4.71
C ASN A 77 -8.99 -7.47 -3.27
N PHE A 78 -7.85 -7.37 -2.61
CA PHE A 78 -7.73 -6.68 -1.35
C PHE A 78 -6.63 -5.62 -1.44
N GLY A 79 -6.96 -4.39 -1.03
CA GLY A 79 -5.99 -3.29 -0.95
C GLY A 79 -6.11 -2.57 0.38
N LEU A 80 -4.96 -2.33 1.04
CA LEU A 80 -4.85 -1.52 2.24
C LEU A 80 -3.75 -0.49 2.03
N PHE A 81 -4.13 0.78 2.06
CA PHE A 81 -3.22 1.91 1.87
C PHE A 81 -3.34 2.85 3.05
N ILE A 82 -2.21 3.09 3.71
CA ILE A 82 -2.15 3.93 4.90
C ILE A 82 -1.05 4.96 4.69
N ILE A 83 -1.37 6.20 5.00
CA ILE A 83 -0.41 7.30 5.10
C ILE A 83 -0.57 7.89 6.48
N ALA A 84 0.53 7.98 7.22
CA ALA A 84 0.58 8.63 8.52
C ALA A 84 1.56 9.80 8.44
N ASP A 85 1.04 11.01 8.70
CA ASP A 85 1.81 12.25 8.77
C ASP A 85 2.29 12.43 10.22
N GLY A 86 3.60 12.32 10.42
CA GLY A 86 4.23 12.46 11.72
C GLY A 86 4.43 13.92 12.07
N MET A 87 3.84 14.38 13.17
CA MET A 87 4.07 15.73 13.71
C MET A 87 4.97 15.67 14.92
N GLY A 88 6.12 16.36 14.84
CA GLY A 88 7.00 16.51 15.99
C GLY A 88 8.37 16.97 15.53
N GLY A 89 8.79 18.15 15.87
CA GLY A 89 10.13 18.63 15.52
C GLY A 89 11.20 17.85 16.27
N HIS A 90 11.54 16.67 15.85
CA HIS A 90 12.63 15.76 16.24
C HIS A 90 12.15 14.29 16.08
N GLN A 91 12.96 13.31 16.37
CA GLN A 91 12.75 11.86 16.15
C GLN A 91 11.37 11.25 16.56
N HIS A 92 10.51 12.00 17.22
CA HIS A 92 9.25 11.49 17.74
C HIS A 92 8.13 11.37 16.69
N GLY A 93 8.14 12.24 15.66
CA GLY A 93 7.17 12.19 14.57
C GLY A 93 7.33 10.95 13.70
N GLU A 94 8.56 10.62 13.36
CA GLU A 94 8.93 9.43 12.58
C GLU A 94 8.51 8.14 13.30
N ILE A 95 8.81 8.04 14.60
CA ILE A 95 8.43 6.88 15.42
C ILE A 95 6.90 6.76 15.50
N ALA A 96 6.21 7.87 15.73
CA ALA A 96 4.75 7.86 15.84
C ALA A 96 4.08 7.41 14.55
N SER A 97 4.50 7.93 13.40
CA SER A 97 3.96 7.54 12.10
C SER A 97 4.25 6.07 11.75
N GLU A 98 5.45 5.58 12.05
CA GLU A 98 5.81 4.16 11.85
C GLU A 98 4.96 3.24 12.74
N VAL A 99 4.82 3.56 14.01
CA VAL A 99 4.00 2.78 14.97
C VAL A 99 2.54 2.79 14.57
N ALA A 100 2.01 3.95 14.15
CA ALA A 100 0.63 4.06 13.67
C ALA A 100 0.35 3.10 12.51
N ILE A 101 1.19 3.13 11.48
CA ILE A 101 1.03 2.30 10.29
C ILE A 101 1.13 0.81 10.63
N ARG A 102 2.16 0.40 11.37
CA ARG A 102 2.37 -1.01 11.73
C ARG A 102 1.23 -1.55 12.57
N THR A 103 0.75 -0.77 13.52
CA THR A 103 -0.35 -1.19 14.40
C THR A 103 -1.66 -1.29 13.64
N LEU A 104 -2.02 -0.27 12.88
CA LEU A 104 -3.26 -0.25 12.10
C LEU A 104 -3.26 -1.35 11.03
N ALA A 105 -2.17 -1.48 10.28
CA ALA A 105 -2.04 -2.51 9.25
C ALA A 105 -2.13 -3.92 9.85
N GLY A 106 -1.45 -4.17 10.96
CA GLY A 106 -1.52 -5.44 11.66
C GLY A 106 -2.93 -5.75 12.17
N TYR A 107 -3.65 -4.75 12.67
CA TYR A 107 -5.03 -4.90 13.13
C TYR A 107 -5.97 -5.26 11.98
N VAL A 108 -5.96 -4.47 10.91
CA VAL A 108 -6.81 -4.69 9.74
C VAL A 108 -6.49 -6.02 9.05
N THR A 109 -5.22 -6.35 8.89
CA THR A 109 -4.81 -7.62 8.28
C THR A 109 -5.35 -8.81 9.07
N ARG A 110 -5.28 -8.80 10.39
CA ARG A 110 -5.83 -9.88 11.23
C ARG A 110 -7.33 -9.97 11.14
N LYS A 111 -8.05 -8.85 11.09
CA LYS A 111 -9.50 -8.81 11.12
C LYS A 111 -10.16 -9.03 9.75
N VAL A 112 -9.48 -8.67 8.67
CA VAL A 112 -10.02 -8.72 7.31
C VAL A 112 -9.30 -9.75 6.45
N LEU A 113 -8.00 -9.58 6.23
CA LEU A 113 -7.26 -10.38 5.26
C LEU A 113 -7.06 -11.82 5.73
N THR A 114 -6.70 -12.02 6.99
CA THR A 114 -6.48 -13.37 7.54
C THR A 114 -7.73 -14.27 7.44
N PRO A 115 -8.93 -13.79 7.78
CA PRO A 115 -10.16 -14.57 7.57
C PRO A 115 -10.43 -14.93 6.11
N ILE A 116 -10.18 -13.99 5.18
CA ILE A 116 -10.36 -14.23 3.73
C ILE A 116 -9.40 -15.32 3.22
N LEU A 117 -8.15 -15.30 3.70
CA LEU A 117 -7.13 -16.28 3.32
C LEU A 117 -7.23 -17.61 4.09
N SER A 118 -8.13 -17.72 5.06
CA SER A 118 -8.34 -18.97 5.81
C SER A 118 -8.99 -20.04 4.92
N PRO A 119 -8.62 -21.34 5.09
CA PRO A 119 -9.28 -22.44 4.38
C PRO A 119 -10.79 -22.53 4.61
N LYS A 120 -11.27 -21.98 5.72
CA LYS A 120 -12.70 -21.83 6.05
C LYS A 120 -13.16 -20.40 5.81
N SER A 121 -12.77 -19.80 4.70
CA SER A 121 -13.08 -18.40 4.37
C SER A 121 -14.32 -17.87 5.11
N THR A 122 -14.11 -16.97 6.05
CA THR A 122 -15.18 -16.38 6.84
C THR A 122 -15.22 -14.89 6.59
N GLN A 123 -16.42 -14.35 6.42
CA GLN A 123 -16.58 -12.90 6.35
C GLN A 123 -16.18 -12.27 7.70
N PRO A 124 -15.57 -11.08 7.70
CA PRO A 124 -15.34 -10.34 8.93
C PRO A 124 -16.63 -10.19 9.71
N GLN A 125 -16.59 -10.41 11.02
CA GLN A 125 -17.78 -10.30 11.89
C GLN A 125 -18.18 -8.85 12.11
N ASP A 126 -17.18 -7.97 12.16
CA ASP A 126 -17.36 -6.54 12.36
C ASP A 126 -17.42 -5.82 11.01
N SER A 127 -18.12 -4.69 10.95
CA SER A 127 -18.08 -3.85 9.74
C SER A 127 -16.68 -3.29 9.50
N LEU A 128 -16.33 -3.04 8.25
CA LEU A 128 -15.03 -2.44 7.91
C LEU A 128 -14.81 -1.10 8.64
N GLN A 129 -15.88 -0.32 8.79
CA GLN A 129 -15.85 0.95 9.51
C GLN A 129 -15.47 0.75 10.98
N GLU A 130 -16.03 -0.26 11.63
CA GLU A 130 -15.72 -0.61 13.02
C GLU A 130 -14.29 -1.10 13.15
N ILE A 131 -13.84 -1.98 12.27
CA ILE A 131 -12.47 -2.48 12.23
C ILE A 131 -11.46 -1.34 12.09
N MET A 132 -11.73 -0.40 11.19
CA MET A 132 -10.86 0.77 11.00
C MET A 132 -10.83 1.66 12.24
N ARG A 133 -11.98 1.91 12.84
CA ARG A 133 -12.10 2.72 14.06
C ARG A 133 -11.31 2.10 15.22
N GLU A 134 -11.51 0.83 15.48
CA GLU A 134 -10.80 0.10 16.54
C GLU A 134 -9.30 0.01 16.27
N GLY A 135 -8.91 -0.21 15.02
CA GLY A 135 -7.50 -0.20 14.63
C GLY A 135 -6.82 1.15 14.86
N MET A 136 -7.51 2.25 14.61
CA MET A 136 -6.98 3.60 14.92
C MET A 136 -6.89 3.86 16.43
N HIS A 137 -7.87 3.42 17.23
CA HIS A 137 -7.80 3.49 18.67
C HIS A 137 -6.63 2.69 19.24
N GLU A 138 -6.39 1.49 18.70
CA GLU A 138 -5.25 0.67 19.08
C GLU A 138 -3.92 1.35 18.74
N ALA A 139 -3.80 1.91 17.53
CA ALA A 139 -2.60 2.65 17.13
C ALA A 139 -2.33 3.84 18.06
N HIS A 140 -3.36 4.62 18.36
CA HIS A 140 -3.25 5.75 19.30
C HIS A 140 -2.76 5.29 20.69
N ARG A 141 -3.33 4.20 21.21
CA ARG A 141 -2.93 3.65 22.52
C ARG A 141 -1.46 3.20 22.53
N VAL A 142 -1.01 2.53 21.46
CA VAL A 142 0.38 2.07 21.37
C VAL A 142 1.34 3.27 21.29
N ILE A 143 1.01 4.30 20.51
CA ILE A 143 1.81 5.54 20.43
C ILE A 143 1.96 6.18 21.80
N LEU A 144 0.87 6.34 22.55
CA LEU A 144 0.91 6.93 23.90
C LEU A 144 1.78 6.12 24.88
N HIS A 145 1.82 4.79 24.73
CA HIS A 145 2.67 3.94 25.57
C HIS A 145 4.15 3.99 25.20
N GLN A 146 4.49 4.36 23.97
CA GLN A 146 5.87 4.48 23.49
C GLN A 146 6.41 5.90 23.57
N ALA A 147 5.54 6.89 23.78
CA ALA A 147 5.98 8.27 23.96
C ALA A 147 6.81 8.36 25.26
N PRO A 148 8.07 8.82 25.19
CA PRO A 148 8.83 9.13 26.39
C PRO A 148 8.11 10.25 27.15
N GLY A 149 7.83 10.04 28.44
CA GLY A 149 7.24 11.02 29.33
C GLY A 149 8.17 12.19 29.63
#